data_b0118fe37c06ee0f7187acd805fad173
#
_entry.id   b0118fe37c06ee0f7187acd805fad173
#
_cell.length_a   1.000
_cell.length_b   1.000
_cell.length_c   1.000
_cell.angle_alpha   90.00
_cell.angle_beta   90.00
_cell.angle_gamma   90.00
#
_symmetry.space_group_name_H-M   'P 1'
#
loop_
_entity.id
_entity.type
_entity.pdbx_description
1 polymer ?
#
loop_
_entity_poly.entity_id
_entity_poly.type
_entity_poly.pdbx_seq_one_letter_code
_entity_poly.pdbx_strand_id
1 'polypeptide(L)'
;VQSCRMEVTCGEAPFLASRYDAATGEMIPVARRIGILDRKLRVVSENAATEDEWLKFATHAVQSTYGYEYQGDNLLLARVNLLLTYAEHLQARWQRKPTKEELQPIANIISWNLWQMDGLHLSVPGGKPQPETEQLDLFSMFGAAEPQPPTVSCKVKNWRKGSHGTAQNFETIQEGSTSMKFDYVIGNPPYQISDGGAGVSATPIYNRFIEAIKTTHPGAICLIIPAKWYSGGKG
;
A
#
# COMPACT_ATOMS: atom_id res chain seq x y z
N VAL A 1 -0.05 -0.33 -17.82
CA VAL A 1 -0.99 -0.96 -16.89
C VAL A 1 -0.25 -1.79 -15.82
N GLN A 2 0.76 -2.58 -16.21
CA GLN A 2 1.45 -3.53 -15.33
C GLN A 2 2.58 -2.94 -14.46
N SER A 3 2.84 -1.62 -14.52
CA SER A 3 3.79 -0.95 -13.62
C SER A 3 3.31 -1.09 -12.18
N CYS A 4 4.15 -1.68 -11.30
CA CYS A 4 3.85 -1.85 -9.88
C CYS A 4 3.97 -0.52 -9.16
N ARG A 5 2.89 -0.04 -8.59
CA ARG A 5 2.82 1.23 -7.85
C ARG A 5 2.31 0.99 -6.45
N MET A 6 2.95 1.59 -5.48
CA MET A 6 2.60 1.46 -4.07
C MET A 6 2.33 2.83 -3.46
N GLU A 7 1.22 2.97 -2.74
CA GLU A 7 0.95 4.09 -1.87
C GLU A 7 1.33 3.72 -0.43
N VAL A 8 2.15 4.55 0.20
CA VAL A 8 2.56 4.36 1.59
C VAL A 8 1.68 5.16 2.51
N THR A 9 1.28 4.57 3.64
CA THR A 9 0.34 5.18 4.58
C THR A 9 -0.92 5.67 3.86
N CYS A 10 -1.54 4.73 3.12
CA CYS A 10 -2.51 5.08 2.09
C CYS A 10 -3.84 5.64 2.64
N GLY A 11 -4.11 5.58 3.96
CA GLY A 11 -5.38 6.00 4.51
C GLY A 11 -6.54 5.27 3.80
N GLU A 12 -7.48 6.01 3.27
CA GLU A 12 -8.58 5.51 2.43
C GLU A 12 -8.19 5.32 0.94
N ALA A 13 -6.91 5.40 0.63
CA ALA A 13 -6.28 5.27 -0.69
C ALA A 13 -6.69 6.35 -1.73
N PRO A 14 -6.67 7.65 -1.39
CA PRO A 14 -7.10 8.71 -2.31
C PRO A 14 -6.20 8.87 -3.52
N PHE A 15 -4.91 8.50 -3.41
CA PHE A 15 -3.99 8.54 -4.56
C PHE A 15 -4.11 7.28 -5.44
N LEU A 16 -4.60 6.17 -4.90
CA LEU A 16 -4.90 4.98 -5.70
C LEU A 16 -6.24 5.08 -6.39
N ALA A 17 -7.29 5.60 -5.68
CA ALA A 17 -8.67 5.65 -6.17
C ALA A 17 -9.33 6.99 -5.76
N SER A 18 -9.42 7.94 -6.68
CA SER A 18 -9.99 9.27 -6.42
C SER A 18 -11.49 9.31 -6.66
N ARG A 19 -12.26 8.58 -5.83
CA ARG A 19 -13.73 8.45 -6.00
C ARG A 19 -14.50 9.69 -5.58
N TYR A 20 -14.00 10.42 -4.60
CA TYR A 20 -14.64 11.61 -4.04
C TYR A 20 -13.60 12.66 -3.68
N ASP A 21 -14.03 13.89 -3.61
CA ASP A 21 -13.23 14.99 -3.12
C ASP A 21 -13.15 14.92 -1.59
N ALA A 22 -11.93 14.85 -1.05
CA ALA A 22 -11.72 14.68 0.39
C ALA A 22 -12.18 15.88 1.24
N ALA A 23 -12.30 17.07 0.65
CA ALA A 23 -12.70 18.27 1.35
C ALA A 23 -14.23 18.44 1.39
N THR A 24 -14.91 18.08 0.30
CA THR A 24 -16.36 18.28 0.14
C THR A 24 -17.19 17.01 0.30
N GLY A 25 -16.57 15.83 0.16
CA GLY A 25 -17.26 14.54 0.10
C GLY A 25 -18.00 14.28 -1.21
N GLU A 26 -17.93 15.18 -2.18
CA GLU A 26 -18.62 15.05 -3.45
C GLU A 26 -18.01 13.95 -4.31
N MET A 27 -18.87 13.13 -4.94
CA MET A 27 -18.43 12.05 -5.83
C MET A 27 -17.83 12.61 -7.12
N ILE A 28 -16.62 12.16 -7.46
CA ILE A 28 -15.94 12.51 -8.71
C ILE A 28 -16.42 11.56 -9.83
N PRO A 29 -16.94 12.08 -10.95
CA PRO A 29 -17.30 11.27 -12.11
C PRO A 29 -16.10 10.44 -12.61
N VAL A 30 -16.33 9.17 -13.00
CA VAL A 30 -15.28 8.22 -13.43
C VAL A 30 -14.32 8.82 -14.46
N ALA A 31 -14.85 9.56 -15.45
CA ALA A 31 -14.03 10.19 -16.48
C ALA A 31 -13.06 11.27 -15.96
N ARG A 32 -13.31 11.83 -14.78
CA ARG A 32 -12.51 12.92 -14.18
C ARG A 32 -11.57 12.43 -13.09
N ARG A 33 -11.65 11.16 -12.70
CA ARG A 33 -10.81 10.59 -11.64
C ARG A 33 -9.36 10.50 -12.07
N ILE A 34 -8.45 10.74 -11.14
CA ILE A 34 -7.00 10.83 -11.40
C ILE A 34 -6.17 9.84 -10.56
N GLY A 35 -6.81 9.03 -9.72
CA GLY A 35 -6.12 8.00 -8.94
C GLY A 35 -5.32 7.04 -9.82
N ILE A 36 -4.32 6.39 -9.24
CA ILE A 36 -3.44 5.48 -9.99
C ILE A 36 -4.24 4.35 -10.65
N LEU A 37 -5.15 3.70 -9.89
CA LEU A 37 -6.01 2.65 -10.43
C LEU A 37 -6.98 3.21 -11.46
N ASP A 38 -7.58 4.39 -11.21
CA ASP A 38 -8.46 5.07 -12.17
C ASP A 38 -7.77 5.30 -13.51
N ARG A 39 -6.52 5.78 -13.50
CA ARG A 39 -5.74 6.01 -14.72
C ARG A 39 -5.41 4.71 -15.45
N LYS A 40 -5.05 3.65 -14.71
CA LYS A 40 -4.79 2.33 -15.30
C LYS A 40 -6.05 1.76 -15.95
N LEU A 41 -7.20 1.83 -15.28
CA LEU A 41 -8.47 1.35 -15.81
C LEU A 41 -8.96 2.19 -16.99
N ARG A 42 -8.69 3.49 -17.00
CA ARG A 42 -8.94 4.35 -18.18
C ARG A 42 -8.15 3.88 -19.39
N VAL A 43 -6.83 3.64 -19.24
CA VAL A 43 -5.99 3.10 -20.32
C VAL A 43 -6.52 1.75 -20.82
N VAL A 44 -6.97 0.88 -19.91
CA VAL A 44 -7.62 -0.37 -20.30
C VAL A 44 -8.89 -0.11 -21.10
N SER A 45 -9.75 0.80 -20.64
CA SER A 45 -11.02 1.14 -21.31
C SER A 45 -10.84 1.76 -22.69
N GLU A 46 -9.74 2.51 -22.89
CA GLU A 46 -9.40 3.13 -24.18
C GLU A 46 -8.84 2.11 -25.20
N ASN A 47 -8.25 1.00 -24.75
CA ASN A 47 -7.51 0.08 -25.60
C ASN A 47 -8.15 -1.30 -25.73
N ALA A 48 -8.99 -1.75 -24.81
CA ALA A 48 -9.66 -3.04 -24.90
C ALA A 48 -10.78 -3.02 -25.95
N ALA A 49 -10.69 -3.90 -26.93
CA ALA A 49 -11.67 -4.05 -27.98
C ALA A 49 -12.89 -4.88 -27.52
N THR A 50 -12.68 -5.84 -26.63
CA THR A 50 -13.71 -6.73 -26.11
C THR A 50 -13.81 -6.63 -24.58
N GLU A 51 -14.91 -7.11 -24.04
CA GLU A 51 -15.13 -7.16 -22.61
C GLU A 51 -14.15 -8.13 -21.91
N ASP A 52 -13.89 -9.28 -22.51
CA ASP A 52 -12.93 -10.27 -21.99
C ASP A 52 -11.52 -9.69 -21.90
N GLU A 53 -11.09 -8.93 -22.91
CA GLU A 53 -9.83 -8.20 -22.88
C GLU A 53 -9.82 -7.17 -21.75
N TRP A 54 -10.92 -6.44 -21.59
CA TRP A 54 -11.05 -5.46 -20.52
C TRP A 54 -10.90 -6.12 -19.15
N LEU A 55 -11.66 -7.19 -18.88
CA LEU A 55 -11.62 -7.93 -17.61
C LEU A 55 -10.20 -8.45 -17.30
N LYS A 56 -9.53 -8.99 -18.31
CA LYS A 56 -8.14 -9.45 -18.19
C LYS A 56 -7.17 -8.33 -17.83
N PHE A 57 -7.18 -7.24 -18.58
CA PHE A 57 -6.23 -6.13 -18.34
C PHE A 57 -6.58 -5.29 -17.14
N ALA A 58 -7.86 -5.15 -16.79
CA ALA A 58 -8.31 -4.54 -15.55
C ALA A 58 -7.85 -5.34 -14.31
N THR A 59 -7.88 -6.68 -14.40
CA THR A 59 -7.29 -7.55 -13.37
C THR A 59 -5.79 -7.26 -13.20
N HIS A 60 -5.03 -7.13 -14.28
CA HIS A 60 -3.61 -6.76 -14.21
C HIS A 60 -3.39 -5.36 -13.63
N ALA A 61 -4.30 -4.42 -13.90
CA ALA A 61 -4.26 -3.08 -13.30
C ALA A 61 -4.38 -3.15 -11.77
N VAL A 62 -5.32 -3.96 -11.25
CA VAL A 62 -5.47 -4.17 -9.80
C VAL A 62 -4.27 -4.92 -9.23
N GLN A 63 -3.79 -6.00 -9.88
CA GLN A 63 -2.63 -6.78 -9.46
C GLN A 63 -1.34 -5.97 -9.32
N SER A 64 -1.22 -4.84 -10.02
CA SER A 64 -0.05 -3.96 -10.01
C SER A 64 -0.25 -2.68 -9.19
N THR A 65 -1.32 -2.60 -8.38
CA THR A 65 -1.64 -1.46 -7.52
C THR A 65 -1.62 -1.92 -6.07
N TYR A 66 -0.72 -1.34 -5.26
CA TYR A 66 -0.43 -1.74 -3.88
C TYR A 66 -0.55 -0.56 -2.93
N GLY A 67 -0.74 -0.87 -1.65
CA GLY A 67 -0.69 0.11 -0.58
C GLY A 67 -0.65 -0.53 0.80
N TYR A 68 -0.21 0.22 1.80
CA TYR A 68 -0.33 -0.20 3.18
C TYR A 68 -0.83 0.94 4.07
N GLU A 69 -1.51 0.54 5.13
CA GLU A 69 -2.07 1.44 6.13
C GLU A 69 -1.88 0.83 7.53
N TYR A 70 -1.68 1.70 8.52
CA TYR A 70 -1.56 1.28 9.91
C TYR A 70 -2.93 1.01 10.53
N GLN A 71 -3.92 1.88 10.25
CA GLN A 71 -5.25 1.80 10.83
C GLN A 71 -6.15 0.85 10.03
N GLY A 72 -6.75 -0.14 10.72
CA GLY A 72 -7.54 -1.18 10.09
C GLY A 72 -8.86 -0.69 9.46
N ASP A 73 -9.51 0.32 10.03
CA ASP A 73 -10.72 0.94 9.49
C ASP A 73 -10.44 1.74 8.22
N ASN A 74 -9.39 2.55 8.18
CA ASN A 74 -8.93 3.21 6.96
C ASN A 74 -8.58 2.20 5.87
N LEU A 75 -7.89 1.12 6.24
CA LEU A 75 -7.56 0.04 5.30
C LEU A 75 -8.82 -0.62 4.73
N LEU A 76 -9.86 -0.81 5.53
CA LEU A 76 -11.15 -1.33 5.05
C LEU A 76 -11.76 -0.39 4.01
N LEU A 77 -11.80 0.92 4.30
CA LEU A 77 -12.30 1.93 3.38
C LEU A 77 -11.47 1.96 2.08
N ALA A 78 -10.15 1.89 2.19
CA ALA A 78 -9.26 1.79 1.03
C ALA A 78 -9.60 0.59 0.13
N ARG A 79 -9.80 -0.59 0.72
CA ARG A 79 -10.18 -1.81 -0.02
C ARG A 79 -11.53 -1.65 -0.71
N VAL A 80 -12.51 -1.08 -0.04
CA VAL A 80 -13.83 -0.78 -0.60
C VAL A 80 -13.71 0.21 -1.75
N ASN A 81 -12.92 1.28 -1.59
CA ASN A 81 -12.70 2.29 -2.62
C ASN A 81 -12.08 1.69 -3.90
N LEU A 82 -11.09 0.81 -3.78
CA LEU A 82 -10.52 0.14 -4.95
C LEU A 82 -11.51 -0.81 -5.63
N LEU A 83 -12.27 -1.59 -4.85
CA LEU A 83 -13.26 -2.52 -5.39
C LEU A 83 -14.38 -1.78 -6.14
N LEU A 84 -14.90 -0.71 -5.55
CA LEU A 84 -15.92 0.12 -6.18
C LEU A 84 -15.38 0.87 -7.39
N THR A 85 -14.13 1.32 -7.37
CA THR A 85 -13.46 1.92 -8.54
C THR A 85 -13.44 0.95 -9.72
N TYR A 86 -13.05 -0.31 -9.48
CA TYR A 86 -13.11 -1.35 -10.53
C TYR A 86 -14.53 -1.52 -11.09
N ALA A 87 -15.53 -1.66 -10.21
CA ALA A 87 -16.93 -1.86 -10.59
C ALA A 87 -17.50 -0.67 -11.40
N GLU A 88 -17.20 0.55 -10.98
CA GLU A 88 -17.67 1.78 -11.61
C GLU A 88 -17.01 2.00 -12.99
N HIS A 89 -15.73 1.65 -13.17
CA HIS A 89 -15.07 1.69 -14.47
C HIS A 89 -15.64 0.64 -15.44
N LEU A 90 -15.94 -0.58 -14.97
CA LEU A 90 -16.62 -1.60 -15.77
C LEU A 90 -17.98 -1.09 -16.21
N GLN A 91 -18.79 -0.59 -15.28
CA GLN A 91 -20.11 -0.05 -15.57
C GLN A 91 -20.06 1.12 -16.54
N ALA A 92 -19.09 2.02 -16.38
CA ALA A 92 -18.94 3.16 -17.30
C ALA A 92 -18.59 2.73 -18.73
N ARG A 93 -17.78 1.67 -18.89
CA ARG A 93 -17.34 1.20 -20.21
C ARG A 93 -18.35 0.28 -20.90
N TRP A 94 -18.95 -0.65 -20.16
CA TRP A 94 -19.78 -1.73 -20.71
C TRP A 94 -21.27 -1.63 -20.36
N GLN A 95 -21.67 -0.54 -19.68
CA GLN A 95 -23.09 -0.24 -19.33
C GLN A 95 -23.76 -1.36 -18.51
N ARG A 96 -22.97 -2.15 -17.75
CA ARG A 96 -23.44 -3.17 -16.84
C ARG A 96 -22.66 -3.16 -15.54
N LYS A 97 -23.26 -3.70 -14.48
CA LYS A 97 -22.55 -3.95 -13.21
C LYS A 97 -21.77 -5.27 -13.30
N PRO A 98 -20.63 -5.39 -12.58
CA PRO A 98 -19.94 -6.66 -12.47
C PRO A 98 -20.80 -7.69 -11.71
N THR A 99 -20.63 -8.96 -12.03
CA THR A 99 -21.23 -10.07 -11.28
C THR A 99 -20.43 -10.33 -9.99
N LYS A 100 -21.00 -11.16 -9.10
CA LYS A 100 -20.30 -11.56 -7.87
C LYS A 100 -19.05 -12.37 -8.18
N GLU A 101 -19.13 -13.23 -9.19
CA GLU A 101 -18.05 -14.10 -9.67
C GLU A 101 -16.88 -13.28 -10.24
N GLU A 102 -17.16 -12.16 -10.89
CA GLU A 102 -16.15 -11.22 -11.39
C GLU A 102 -15.52 -10.39 -10.25
N LEU A 103 -16.29 -10.00 -9.24
CA LEU A 103 -15.81 -9.21 -8.11
C LEU A 103 -14.97 -10.04 -7.11
N GLN A 104 -15.30 -11.32 -6.93
CA GLN A 104 -14.62 -12.16 -5.93
C GLN A 104 -13.10 -12.27 -6.15
N PRO A 105 -12.57 -12.55 -7.35
CA PRO A 105 -11.13 -12.56 -7.61
C PRO A 105 -10.50 -11.17 -7.44
N ILE A 106 -11.20 -10.10 -7.80
CA ILE A 106 -10.71 -8.71 -7.62
C ILE A 106 -10.60 -8.36 -6.14
N ALA A 107 -11.62 -8.69 -5.34
CA ALA A 107 -11.59 -8.50 -3.89
C ALA A 107 -10.44 -9.29 -3.24
N ASN A 108 -10.18 -10.53 -3.69
CA ASN A 108 -9.04 -11.32 -3.23
C ASN A 108 -7.70 -10.66 -3.58
N ILE A 109 -7.53 -10.12 -4.80
CA ILE A 109 -6.31 -9.39 -5.17
C ILE A 109 -6.13 -8.17 -4.28
N ILE A 110 -7.18 -7.37 -4.09
CA ILE A 110 -7.14 -6.17 -3.25
C ILE A 110 -6.79 -6.51 -1.80
N SER A 111 -7.30 -7.60 -1.25
CA SER A 111 -6.98 -8.03 0.12
C SER A 111 -5.51 -8.35 0.34
N TRP A 112 -4.80 -8.80 -0.71
CA TRP A 112 -3.36 -9.04 -0.69
C TRP A 112 -2.54 -7.78 -0.99
N ASN A 113 -3.06 -6.88 -1.81
CA ASN A 113 -2.35 -5.70 -2.29
C ASN A 113 -2.49 -4.50 -1.37
N LEU A 114 -3.55 -4.46 -0.56
CA LEU A 114 -3.71 -3.47 0.50
C LEU A 114 -3.63 -4.20 1.84
N TRP A 115 -2.53 -4.01 2.57
CA TRP A 115 -2.27 -4.72 3.83
C TRP A 115 -2.03 -3.78 5.01
N GLN A 116 -2.28 -4.29 6.21
CA GLN A 116 -2.01 -3.56 7.43
C GLN A 116 -0.54 -3.68 7.79
N MET A 117 0.13 -2.55 8.01
CA MET A 117 1.55 -2.52 8.34
C MET A 117 1.91 -1.28 9.15
N ASP A 118 2.75 -1.47 10.17
CA ASP A 118 3.52 -0.40 10.77
C ASP A 118 4.63 0.01 9.80
N GLY A 119 4.50 1.20 9.21
CA GLY A 119 5.42 1.68 8.18
C GLY A 119 6.81 2.07 8.69
N LEU A 120 7.01 2.16 10.02
CA LEU A 120 8.31 2.42 10.63
C LEU A 120 9.06 1.12 10.93
N HIS A 121 8.34 0.08 11.36
CA HIS A 121 8.91 -1.23 11.73
C HIS A 121 8.71 -2.29 10.64
N LEU A 122 7.91 -1.97 9.59
CA LEU A 122 7.59 -2.83 8.45
C LEU A 122 6.97 -4.19 8.85
N SER A 123 6.26 -4.19 9.96
CA SER A 123 5.69 -5.35 10.62
C SER A 123 4.18 -5.22 10.80
N VAL A 124 3.53 -6.34 11.14
CA VAL A 124 2.10 -6.37 11.46
C VAL A 124 1.85 -5.61 12.77
N PRO A 125 1.00 -4.57 12.80
CA PRO A 125 0.68 -3.84 14.02
C PRO A 125 0.10 -4.76 15.10
N GLY A 126 0.68 -4.74 16.31
CA GLY A 126 0.23 -5.56 17.42
C GLY A 126 0.37 -7.08 17.21
N GLY A 127 1.07 -7.50 16.17
CA GLY A 127 1.37 -8.91 15.90
C GLY A 127 2.18 -9.51 17.04
N LYS A 128 1.60 -10.54 17.70
CA LYS A 128 2.38 -11.33 18.67
C LYS A 128 3.13 -12.41 17.88
N PRO A 129 4.45 -12.54 18.07
CA PRO A 129 5.18 -13.66 17.48
C PRO A 129 4.60 -14.96 18.00
N GLN A 130 4.45 -15.95 17.12
CA GLN A 130 4.23 -17.32 17.60
C GLN A 130 5.48 -17.71 18.40
N PRO A 131 5.34 -18.37 19.55
CA PRO A 131 6.47 -18.84 20.31
C PRO A 131 7.22 -19.86 19.44
N GLU A 132 8.26 -19.40 18.77
CA GLU A 132 9.33 -20.30 18.38
C GLU A 132 9.98 -20.73 19.69
N THR A 133 10.13 -22.03 19.88
CA THR A 133 10.78 -22.70 21.01
C THR A 133 11.89 -21.84 21.57
N GLU A 134 11.74 -21.46 22.86
CA GLU A 134 12.71 -20.66 23.61
C GLU A 134 14.12 -21.25 23.46
N GLN A 135 14.89 -20.74 22.51
CA GLN A 135 16.32 -20.78 22.62
C GLN A 135 16.69 -19.66 23.63
N LEU A 136 16.96 -20.08 24.86
CA LEU A 136 17.55 -19.26 25.87
C LEU A 136 18.86 -18.67 25.32
N ASP A 137 18.78 -17.42 24.85
CA ASP A 137 19.97 -16.69 24.41
C ASP A 137 20.77 -16.26 25.64
N LEU A 138 21.87 -16.95 25.85
CA LEU A 138 22.80 -16.69 26.96
C LEU A 138 23.35 -15.24 26.94
N PHE A 139 23.24 -14.54 25.81
CA PHE A 139 23.72 -13.16 25.64
C PHE A 139 22.81 -12.11 26.30
N SER A 140 21.53 -12.41 26.54
CA SER A 140 20.60 -11.49 27.23
C SER A 140 20.96 -11.28 28.72
N MET A 141 21.81 -12.12 29.30
CA MET A 141 22.28 -12.00 30.69
C MET A 141 23.39 -10.96 30.89
N PHE A 142 24.00 -10.43 29.82
CA PHE A 142 25.16 -9.53 29.91
C PHE A 142 24.90 -8.07 29.52
N GLY A 143 23.66 -7.56 29.66
CA GLY A 143 23.40 -6.11 29.60
C GLY A 143 23.51 -5.49 28.21
N ALA A 144 23.35 -6.26 27.15
CA ALA A 144 23.11 -5.72 25.81
C ALA A 144 21.68 -5.18 25.72
N ALA A 145 21.47 -4.14 24.90
CA ALA A 145 20.20 -3.44 24.68
C ALA A 145 18.99 -4.38 24.73
N GLU A 146 17.90 -3.93 25.38
CA GLU A 146 16.68 -4.73 25.50
C GLU A 146 16.32 -5.33 24.12
N PRO A 147 16.17 -6.67 24.01
CA PRO A 147 15.80 -7.28 22.77
C PRO A 147 14.44 -6.73 22.35
N GLN A 148 14.38 -6.09 21.20
CA GLN A 148 13.11 -5.64 20.67
C GLN A 148 12.21 -6.86 20.50
N PRO A 149 10.93 -6.79 20.91
CA PRO A 149 10.03 -7.93 20.79
C PRO A 149 10.01 -8.40 19.33
N PRO A 150 10.11 -9.71 19.08
CA PRO A 150 10.11 -10.22 17.73
C PRO A 150 8.86 -9.75 16.99
N THR A 151 9.07 -9.11 15.85
CA THR A 151 8.01 -8.53 15.03
C THR A 151 7.52 -9.55 14.00
N VAL A 152 6.22 -9.57 13.75
CA VAL A 152 5.64 -10.42 12.69
C VAL A 152 5.77 -9.71 11.35
N SER A 153 6.51 -10.33 10.42
CA SER A 153 6.68 -9.81 9.07
C SER A 153 5.37 -9.74 8.29
N CYS A 154 5.15 -8.62 7.60
CA CYS A 154 4.05 -8.49 6.66
C CYS A 154 4.28 -9.35 5.41
N LYS A 155 3.19 -9.90 4.85
CA LYS A 155 3.24 -10.64 3.59
C LYS A 155 2.62 -9.82 2.46
N VAL A 156 3.26 -9.89 1.30
CA VAL A 156 2.81 -9.27 0.06
C VAL A 156 2.81 -10.31 -1.06
N LYS A 157 1.98 -10.11 -2.07
CA LYS A 157 1.86 -11.07 -3.16
C LYS A 157 2.45 -10.52 -4.45
N ASN A 158 3.35 -11.28 -5.06
CA ASN A 158 3.90 -10.99 -6.38
C ASN A 158 3.05 -11.69 -7.46
N TRP A 159 2.19 -10.94 -8.11
CA TRP A 159 1.28 -11.45 -9.15
C TRP A 159 1.95 -11.76 -10.49
N ARG A 160 3.21 -11.36 -10.68
CA ARG A 160 3.99 -11.67 -11.88
C ARG A 160 4.54 -13.10 -11.86
N LYS A 161 4.47 -13.79 -10.72
CA LYS A 161 4.95 -15.17 -10.54
C LYS A 161 3.79 -16.14 -10.36
N GLY A 162 3.65 -17.06 -11.32
CA GLY A 162 2.63 -18.10 -11.30
C GLY A 162 1.21 -17.58 -11.59
N SER A 163 0.27 -18.48 -11.86
CA SER A 163 -1.11 -18.16 -12.21
C SER A 163 -1.90 -17.49 -11.08
N HIS A 164 -1.52 -17.75 -9.83
CA HIS A 164 -2.19 -17.23 -8.63
C HIS A 164 -1.33 -16.25 -7.82
N GLY A 165 -0.17 -15.85 -8.37
CA GLY A 165 0.82 -15.04 -7.67
C GLY A 165 1.51 -15.81 -6.53
N THR A 166 2.66 -15.34 -6.08
CA THR A 166 3.46 -15.94 -4.99
C THR A 166 3.50 -15.00 -3.80
N ALA A 167 3.09 -15.47 -2.62
CA ALA A 167 3.21 -14.72 -1.38
C ALA A 167 4.67 -14.76 -0.88
N GLN A 168 5.15 -13.63 -0.38
CA GLN A 168 6.49 -13.48 0.20
C GLN A 168 6.47 -12.49 1.36
N ASN A 169 7.47 -12.54 2.23
CA ASN A 169 7.62 -11.55 3.28
C ASN A 169 8.02 -10.21 2.67
N PHE A 170 7.49 -9.11 3.21
CA PHE A 170 7.82 -7.75 2.72
C PHE A 170 9.31 -7.44 2.88
N GLU A 171 9.94 -7.93 3.93
CA GLU A 171 11.39 -7.81 4.21
C GLU A 171 12.25 -8.31 3.03
N THR A 172 11.83 -9.37 2.34
CA THR A 172 12.58 -9.90 1.19
C THR A 172 12.70 -8.90 0.02
N ILE A 173 11.80 -7.92 -0.04
CA ILE A 173 11.89 -6.84 -1.03
C ILE A 173 13.01 -5.87 -0.64
N GLN A 174 13.17 -5.58 0.65
CA GLN A 174 14.21 -4.71 1.18
C GLN A 174 15.60 -5.31 1.01
N GLU A 175 15.73 -6.60 1.27
CA GLU A 175 16.99 -7.34 1.11
C GLU A 175 17.40 -7.51 -0.36
N GLY A 176 16.54 -7.13 -1.31
CA GLY A 176 16.78 -7.35 -2.74
C GLY A 176 16.81 -8.83 -3.15
N SER A 177 16.40 -9.73 -2.24
CA SER A 177 16.40 -11.18 -2.44
C SER A 177 15.25 -11.69 -3.32
N THR A 178 14.37 -10.79 -3.76
CA THR A 178 13.21 -11.13 -4.59
C THR A 178 13.23 -10.39 -5.92
N SER A 179 12.56 -10.98 -6.93
CA SER A 179 12.31 -10.32 -8.22
C SER A 179 11.17 -9.29 -8.18
N MET A 180 10.46 -9.13 -7.03
CA MET A 180 9.43 -8.12 -6.89
C MET A 180 10.07 -6.75 -6.68
N LYS A 181 9.65 -5.79 -7.50
CA LYS A 181 10.04 -4.38 -7.40
C LYS A 181 8.82 -3.50 -7.55
N PHE A 182 8.82 -2.37 -6.82
CA PHE A 182 7.90 -1.28 -7.09
C PHE A 182 8.54 -0.31 -8.08
N ASP A 183 7.86 -0.05 -9.18
CA ASP A 183 8.34 0.94 -10.16
C ASP A 183 8.21 2.35 -9.60
N TYR A 184 7.14 2.61 -8.83
CA TYR A 184 6.89 3.89 -8.18
C TYR A 184 6.32 3.68 -6.78
N VAL A 185 6.82 4.47 -5.83
CA VAL A 185 6.26 4.60 -4.49
C VAL A 185 5.81 6.03 -4.30
N ILE A 186 4.55 6.22 -3.90
CA ILE A 186 3.96 7.52 -3.62
C ILE A 186 3.38 7.54 -2.20
N GLY A 187 3.14 8.71 -1.64
CA GLY A 187 2.43 8.80 -0.37
C GLY A 187 2.52 10.17 0.29
N ASN A 188 1.79 10.26 1.39
CA ASN A 188 1.80 11.39 2.31
C ASN A 188 2.01 10.83 3.72
N PRO A 189 3.26 10.46 4.09
CA PRO A 189 3.54 9.85 5.38
C PRO A 189 3.26 10.83 6.53
N PRO A 190 2.93 10.34 7.74
CA PRO A 190 2.74 11.20 8.89
C PRO A 190 4.01 12.00 9.19
N TYR A 191 3.84 13.29 9.52
CA TYR A 191 4.97 14.21 9.68
C TYR A 191 5.61 14.14 11.07
N GLN A 192 4.81 13.85 12.08
CA GLN A 192 5.20 13.93 13.50
C GLN A 192 4.46 12.89 14.32
N ILE A 193 5.08 12.40 15.38
CA ILE A 193 4.41 11.73 16.50
C ILE A 193 4.19 12.74 17.60
N SER A 194 2.96 12.82 18.13
CA SER A 194 2.65 13.58 19.34
C SER A 194 2.92 12.68 20.55
N ASP A 195 3.86 13.06 21.40
CA ASP A 195 4.22 12.32 22.62
C ASP A 195 3.21 12.48 23.77
N GLY A 196 2.00 13.01 23.48
CA GLY A 196 0.86 13.05 24.44
C GLY A 196 1.07 13.92 25.70
N GLY A 197 2.17 14.65 25.81
CA GLY A 197 2.49 15.50 26.95
C GLY A 197 2.44 17.00 26.61
N ALA A 198 1.88 17.80 27.51
CA ALA A 198 1.88 19.26 27.40
C ALA A 198 3.33 19.78 27.47
N GLY A 199 3.86 20.26 26.34
CA GLY A 199 5.19 20.91 26.27
C GLY A 199 6.31 20.12 25.62
N VAL A 200 6.08 18.92 25.10
CA VAL A 200 7.11 18.15 24.40
C VAL A 200 7.11 18.49 22.89
N SER A 201 8.27 18.77 22.34
CA SER A 201 8.48 19.03 20.92
C SER A 201 8.13 17.77 20.12
N ALA A 202 7.14 17.87 19.22
CA ALA A 202 6.76 16.76 18.36
C ALA A 202 7.97 16.29 17.53
N THR A 203 8.30 15.00 17.62
CA THR A 203 9.46 14.43 16.90
C THR A 203 9.09 14.17 15.44
N PRO A 204 9.84 14.70 14.47
CA PRO A 204 9.62 14.41 13.06
C PRO A 204 9.86 12.93 12.77
N ILE A 205 8.93 12.29 12.03
CA ILE A 205 9.04 10.87 11.65
C ILE A 205 9.04 10.63 10.14
N TYR A 206 8.68 11.62 9.34
CA TYR A 206 8.61 11.45 7.87
C TYR A 206 9.95 11.05 7.26
N ASN A 207 11.07 11.48 7.82
CA ASN A 207 12.43 11.08 7.41
C ASN A 207 12.65 9.57 7.59
N ARG A 208 12.14 8.97 8.68
CA ARG A 208 12.22 7.52 8.92
C ARG A 208 11.41 6.74 7.88
N PHE A 209 10.24 7.26 7.47
CA PHE A 209 9.48 6.70 6.36
C PHE A 209 10.25 6.75 5.05
N ILE A 210 10.95 7.85 4.75
CA ILE A 210 11.77 7.97 3.53
C ILE A 210 12.85 6.89 3.53
N GLU A 211 13.57 6.72 4.64
CA GLU A 211 14.61 5.70 4.73
C GLU A 211 14.03 4.28 4.60
N ALA A 212 12.92 3.99 5.27
CA ALA A 212 12.24 2.70 5.13
C ALA A 212 11.77 2.41 3.70
N ILE A 213 11.29 3.42 2.96
CA ILE A 213 10.89 3.27 1.56
C ILE A 213 12.10 3.03 0.65
N LYS A 214 13.21 3.73 0.87
CA LYS A 214 14.44 3.55 0.09
C LYS A 214 14.97 2.12 0.14
N THR A 215 14.79 1.42 1.26
CA THR A 215 15.24 0.01 1.38
C THR A 215 14.47 -0.94 0.45
N THR A 216 13.29 -0.55 -0.06
CA THR A 216 12.55 -1.34 -1.05
C THR A 216 13.05 -1.13 -2.49
N HIS A 217 14.09 -0.32 -2.68
CA HIS A 217 14.73 -0.05 -3.97
C HIS A 217 13.75 0.29 -5.11
N PRO A 218 12.80 1.23 -4.94
CA PRO A 218 11.84 1.56 -5.98
C PRO A 218 12.50 2.28 -7.15
N GLY A 219 11.87 2.23 -8.32
CA GLY A 219 12.33 2.96 -9.50
C GLY A 219 12.24 4.48 -9.32
N ALA A 220 11.20 4.97 -8.64
CA ALA A 220 11.06 6.37 -8.26
C ALA A 220 10.21 6.52 -6.98
N ILE A 221 10.45 7.60 -6.23
CA ILE A 221 9.73 7.97 -5.01
C ILE A 221 9.13 9.37 -5.20
N CYS A 222 7.84 9.53 -4.88
CA CYS A 222 7.14 10.82 -4.88
C CYS A 222 6.32 10.96 -3.60
N LEU A 223 6.79 11.77 -2.64
CA LEU A 223 6.17 11.94 -1.35
C LEU A 223 5.78 13.40 -1.09
N ILE A 224 4.67 13.60 -0.40
CA ILE A 224 4.32 14.89 0.18
C ILE A 224 4.96 14.94 1.57
N ILE A 225 5.91 15.87 1.75
CA ILE A 225 6.67 16.03 2.98
C ILE A 225 6.81 17.50 3.35
N PRO A 226 7.07 17.83 4.63
CA PRO A 226 7.28 19.22 5.02
C PRO A 226 8.46 19.87 4.32
N ALA A 227 8.33 21.16 3.96
CA ALA A 227 9.37 21.94 3.28
C ALA A 227 10.69 22.04 4.08
N LYS A 228 10.64 21.83 5.39
CA LYS A 228 11.86 21.79 6.28
C LYS A 228 12.88 20.75 5.84
N TRP A 229 12.47 19.70 5.12
CA TRP A 229 13.39 18.72 4.53
C TRP A 229 14.44 19.37 3.62
N TYR A 230 14.04 20.39 2.87
CA TYR A 230 14.91 21.06 1.90
C TYR A 230 15.80 22.17 2.51
N SER A 231 15.44 22.68 3.69
CA SER A 231 16.14 23.81 4.34
C SER A 231 17.22 23.38 5.34
N GLY A 232 17.47 22.07 5.52
CA GLY A 232 18.48 21.57 6.47
C GLY A 232 18.17 21.88 7.94
N GLY A 233 16.93 22.24 8.25
CA GLY A 233 16.45 22.37 9.62
C GLY A 233 16.56 21.04 10.35
N LYS A 234 16.94 21.07 11.65
CA LYS A 234 16.92 19.87 12.50
C LYS A 234 15.53 19.24 12.43
N GLY A 235 15.42 18.14 11.65
CA GLY A 235 14.29 17.23 11.65
C GLY A 235 14.42 16.29 12.82
#